data_8f2a0aebb95257db78d06590d72e2554
#
_entry.id   8f2a0aebb95257db78d06590d72e2554
#
_cell.length_a   1.000
_cell.length_b   1.000
_cell.length_c   1.000
_cell.angle_alpha   90.00
_cell.angle_beta   90.00
_cell.angle_gamma   90.00
#
_symmetry.space_group_name_H-M   'P 1'
#
loop_
_entity.id
_entity.type
_entity.pdbx_description
1 polymer ?
#
loop_
_entity_poly.entity_id
_entity_poly.type
_entity_poly.pdbx_seq_one_letter_code
_entity_poly.pdbx_strand_id
1 'polypeptide(L)'
;MYSLLAGGKRVRPLLLLYALADMGCRVQDAFPVAAAIEMIHTYSLIHDDLPAMDNDVLRRGKPTCHIQYGEATAILAGDGLLTHAFGMIASTPYELAIQMHLIQELVHAAGCEGMILGQQYDMEPSFKADVTLAIKEIDELKTGKLMALPLCCAMIIGNQEASFANACRLGLDLGVLFQIQDDILNVSSTSSQLGKSTQSDETKLTYVKVLGLDGAQAMVEDYASRIRQALEHLPFAALQLESWIQFMMERTH
;
A
#
# COMPACT_ATOMS: atom_id res chain seq x y z
N MET A 1 -7.65 12.87 -12.73
CA MET A 1 -7.25 13.93 -11.75
C MET A 1 -8.15 13.93 -10.51
N TYR A 2 -9.48 13.74 -10.63
CA TYR A 2 -10.42 13.77 -9.49
C TYR A 2 -9.98 12.86 -8.34
N SER A 3 -9.86 11.55 -8.55
CA SER A 3 -9.47 10.59 -7.53
C SER A 3 -8.00 10.75 -7.09
N LEU A 4 -7.09 11.03 -8.02
CA LEU A 4 -5.67 11.22 -7.73
C LEU A 4 -5.42 12.41 -6.78
N LEU A 5 -6.20 13.48 -6.90
CA LEU A 5 -6.09 14.70 -6.08
C LEU A 5 -7.14 14.77 -4.95
N ALA A 6 -7.86 13.68 -4.68
CA ALA A 6 -8.91 13.65 -3.66
C ALA A 6 -8.40 13.70 -2.19
N GLY A 7 -7.12 13.95 -1.98
CA GLY A 7 -6.48 13.92 -0.66
C GLY A 7 -5.81 12.57 -0.37
N GLY A 8 -5.52 12.32 0.90
CA GLY A 8 -4.82 11.12 1.37
C GLY A 8 -3.43 11.44 1.92
N LYS A 9 -2.91 10.56 2.79
CA LYS A 9 -1.63 10.75 3.51
C LYS A 9 -0.39 10.57 2.62
N ARG A 10 -0.53 10.13 1.37
CA ARG A 10 0.59 9.88 0.42
C ARG A 10 1.69 8.99 1.02
N VAL A 11 1.29 7.97 1.77
CA VAL A 11 2.21 7.10 2.52
C VAL A 11 3.29 6.50 1.62
N ARG A 12 2.89 5.88 0.52
CA ARG A 12 3.79 5.16 -0.39
C ARG A 12 4.80 6.08 -1.08
N PRO A 13 4.39 7.21 -1.70
CA PRO A 13 5.34 8.19 -2.21
C PRO A 13 6.34 8.70 -1.17
N LEU A 14 5.89 8.98 0.06
CA LEU A 14 6.74 9.51 1.12
C LEU A 14 7.74 8.48 1.64
N LEU A 15 7.39 7.18 1.71
CA LEU A 15 8.34 6.12 2.04
C LEU A 15 9.53 6.10 1.07
N LEU A 16 9.28 6.22 -0.25
CA LEU A 16 10.35 6.32 -1.25
C LEU A 16 11.21 7.56 -1.03
N LEU A 17 10.58 8.73 -0.92
CA LEU A 17 11.30 10.00 -0.89
C LEU A 17 12.11 10.18 0.40
N TYR A 18 11.60 9.74 1.56
CA TYR A 18 12.35 9.79 2.81
C TYR A 18 13.52 8.80 2.82
N ALA A 19 13.32 7.57 2.34
CA ALA A 19 14.43 6.63 2.21
C ALA A 19 15.55 7.17 1.30
N LEU A 20 15.21 7.77 0.16
CA LEU A 20 16.17 8.41 -0.73
C LEU A 20 16.85 9.63 -0.10
N ALA A 21 16.10 10.45 0.64
CA ALA A 21 16.67 11.62 1.34
C ALA A 21 17.68 11.18 2.41
N ASP A 22 17.35 10.15 3.20
CA ASP A 22 18.25 9.60 4.21
C ASP A 22 19.51 8.96 3.61
N MET A 23 19.44 8.45 2.38
CA MET A 23 20.60 7.99 1.60
C MET A 23 21.37 9.13 0.93
N GLY A 24 20.93 10.38 1.04
CA GLY A 24 21.57 11.54 0.37
C GLY A 24 21.34 11.59 -1.14
N CYS A 25 20.37 10.84 -1.66
CA CYS A 25 20.03 10.87 -3.08
C CYS A 25 19.24 12.13 -3.45
N ARG A 26 19.30 12.51 -4.73
CA ARG A 26 18.51 13.62 -5.25
C ARG A 26 17.05 13.22 -5.43
N VAL A 27 16.22 13.53 -4.43
CA VAL A 27 14.80 13.10 -4.39
C VAL A 27 13.95 13.57 -5.57
N GLN A 28 14.30 14.71 -6.19
CA GLN A 28 13.57 15.27 -7.34
C GLN A 28 13.57 14.32 -8.54
N ASP A 29 14.64 13.57 -8.74
CA ASP A 29 14.78 12.63 -9.84
C ASP A 29 13.84 11.41 -9.67
N ALA A 30 13.40 11.15 -8.43
CA ALA A 30 12.46 10.07 -8.09
C ALA A 30 10.97 10.51 -8.07
N PHE A 31 10.66 11.80 -8.30
CA PHE A 31 9.26 12.23 -8.31
C PHE A 31 8.39 11.48 -9.34
N PRO A 32 8.86 11.16 -10.56
CA PRO A 32 8.07 10.35 -11.48
C PRO A 32 7.79 8.93 -10.93
N VAL A 33 8.76 8.30 -10.23
CA VAL A 33 8.57 6.99 -9.58
C VAL A 33 7.54 7.08 -8.46
N ALA A 34 7.65 8.11 -7.60
CA ALA A 34 6.70 8.39 -6.53
C ALA A 34 5.28 8.61 -7.07
N ALA A 35 5.15 9.35 -8.18
CA ALA A 35 3.87 9.56 -8.87
C ALA A 35 3.34 8.26 -9.47
N ALA A 36 4.17 7.42 -10.09
CA ALA A 36 3.78 6.12 -10.62
C ALA A 36 3.20 5.22 -9.52
N ILE A 37 3.86 5.13 -8.37
CA ILE A 37 3.39 4.34 -7.23
C ILE A 37 2.01 4.85 -6.75
N GLU A 38 1.81 6.16 -6.66
CA GLU A 38 0.51 6.72 -6.26
C GLU A 38 -0.57 6.54 -7.34
N MET A 39 -0.21 6.55 -8.64
CA MET A 39 -1.13 6.22 -9.72
C MET A 39 -1.60 4.77 -9.64
N ILE A 40 -0.69 3.83 -9.38
CA ILE A 40 -1.02 2.42 -9.15
C ILE A 40 -1.97 2.27 -7.96
N HIS A 41 -1.66 2.90 -6.83
CA HIS A 41 -2.57 2.88 -5.68
C HIS A 41 -3.93 3.53 -5.98
N THR A 42 -3.95 4.62 -6.75
CA THR A 42 -5.20 5.33 -7.05
C THR A 42 -6.08 4.54 -8.01
N TYR A 43 -5.51 3.89 -9.02
CA TYR A 43 -6.31 3.06 -9.92
C TYR A 43 -6.95 1.89 -9.18
N SER A 44 -6.20 1.24 -8.28
CA SER A 44 -6.77 0.12 -7.51
C SER A 44 -7.98 0.57 -6.68
N LEU A 45 -7.88 1.74 -6.02
CA LEU A 45 -9.02 2.30 -5.28
C LEU A 45 -10.22 2.64 -6.18
N ILE A 46 -9.99 3.16 -7.40
CA ILE A 46 -11.08 3.45 -8.34
C ILE A 46 -11.80 2.17 -8.76
N HIS A 47 -11.04 1.10 -9.03
CA HIS A 47 -11.61 -0.18 -9.43
C HIS A 47 -12.25 -0.91 -8.26
N ASP A 48 -11.65 -0.88 -7.07
CA ASP A 48 -12.22 -1.46 -5.85
C ASP A 48 -13.59 -0.83 -5.50
N ASP A 49 -13.78 0.47 -5.75
CA ASP A 49 -15.03 1.18 -5.50
C ASP A 49 -16.17 0.76 -6.44
N LEU A 50 -15.92 0.09 -7.58
CA LEU A 50 -16.93 -0.27 -8.57
C LEU A 50 -18.02 -1.21 -8.00
N PRO A 51 -19.25 -1.19 -8.55
CA PRO A 51 -20.34 -2.08 -8.10
C PRO A 51 -20.04 -3.58 -8.20
N ALA A 52 -19.14 -3.98 -9.10
CA ALA A 52 -18.69 -5.37 -9.25
C ALA A 52 -17.64 -5.78 -8.20
N MET A 53 -17.15 -4.85 -7.41
CA MET A 53 -16.14 -5.02 -6.37
C MET A 53 -16.74 -4.68 -4.99
N ASP A 54 -16.19 -3.69 -4.28
CA ASP A 54 -16.66 -3.30 -2.94
C ASP A 54 -17.96 -2.47 -2.96
N ASN A 55 -18.34 -1.90 -4.12
CA ASN A 55 -19.53 -1.04 -4.31
C ASN A 55 -19.58 0.16 -3.36
N ASP A 56 -18.44 0.79 -3.12
CA ASP A 56 -18.34 1.95 -2.22
C ASP A 56 -18.85 3.23 -2.88
N VAL A 57 -19.73 3.95 -2.18
CA VAL A 57 -20.29 5.22 -2.68
C VAL A 57 -19.48 6.44 -2.28
N LEU A 58 -18.68 6.34 -1.22
CA LEU A 58 -17.84 7.41 -0.68
C LEU A 58 -16.40 6.92 -0.43
N ARG A 59 -15.43 7.75 -0.80
CA ARG A 59 -14.01 7.55 -0.48
C ARG A 59 -13.36 8.87 -0.08
N ARG A 60 -12.70 8.89 1.08
CA ARG A 60 -12.09 10.12 1.64
C ARG A 60 -13.09 11.27 1.75
N GLY A 61 -14.34 10.97 2.13
CA GLY A 61 -15.43 11.93 2.29
C GLY A 61 -16.00 12.51 0.98
N LYS A 62 -15.62 11.98 -0.19
CA LYS A 62 -16.12 12.40 -1.51
C LYS A 62 -16.80 11.24 -2.22
N PRO A 63 -17.77 11.49 -3.13
CA PRO A 63 -18.31 10.46 -4.00
C PRO A 63 -17.20 9.71 -4.75
N THR A 64 -17.32 8.38 -4.85
CA THR A 64 -16.39 7.55 -5.63
C THR A 64 -16.44 7.90 -7.12
N CYS A 65 -15.43 7.49 -7.89
CA CYS A 65 -15.31 7.86 -9.30
C CYS A 65 -16.52 7.41 -10.11
N HIS A 66 -17.02 6.20 -9.87
CA HIS A 66 -18.18 5.66 -10.59
C HIS A 66 -19.49 6.36 -10.22
N ILE A 67 -19.66 6.81 -8.99
CA ILE A 67 -20.81 7.63 -8.57
C ILE A 67 -20.76 9.01 -9.24
N GLN A 68 -19.59 9.63 -9.33
CA GLN A 68 -19.42 10.99 -9.86
C GLN A 68 -19.48 11.05 -11.38
N TYR A 69 -18.94 10.04 -12.09
CA TYR A 69 -18.73 10.09 -13.55
C TYR A 69 -19.27 8.86 -14.30
N GLY A 70 -19.86 7.90 -13.60
CA GLY A 70 -20.33 6.64 -14.17
C GLY A 70 -19.26 5.56 -14.25
N GLU A 71 -19.70 4.30 -14.30
CA GLU A 71 -18.83 3.11 -14.25
C GLU A 71 -17.83 3.07 -15.41
N ALA A 72 -18.28 3.31 -16.64
CA ALA A 72 -17.39 3.27 -17.82
C ALA A 72 -16.22 4.27 -17.68
N THR A 73 -16.49 5.48 -17.18
CA THR A 73 -15.45 6.49 -16.93
C THR A 73 -14.52 6.05 -15.83
N ALA A 74 -15.03 5.42 -14.76
CA ALA A 74 -14.21 4.92 -13.66
C ALA A 74 -13.27 3.81 -14.13
N ILE A 75 -13.75 2.83 -14.91
CA ILE A 75 -12.93 1.77 -15.50
C ILE A 75 -11.79 2.37 -16.33
N LEU A 76 -12.13 3.24 -17.29
CA LEU A 76 -11.14 3.85 -18.18
C LEU A 76 -10.17 4.78 -17.43
N ALA A 77 -10.61 5.44 -16.35
CA ALA A 77 -9.73 6.25 -15.51
C ALA A 77 -8.70 5.37 -14.76
N GLY A 78 -9.12 4.21 -14.27
CA GLY A 78 -8.22 3.22 -13.66
C GLY A 78 -7.20 2.69 -14.67
N ASP A 79 -7.67 2.24 -15.85
CA ASP A 79 -6.81 1.74 -16.93
C ASP A 79 -5.79 2.80 -17.39
N GLY A 80 -6.24 4.06 -17.50
CA GLY A 80 -5.38 5.18 -17.85
C GLY A 80 -4.29 5.45 -16.81
N LEU A 81 -4.61 5.42 -15.52
CA LEU A 81 -3.63 5.59 -14.45
C LEU A 81 -2.64 4.42 -14.40
N LEU A 82 -3.13 3.18 -14.49
CA LEU A 82 -2.30 1.98 -14.54
C LEU A 82 -1.28 2.06 -15.68
N THR A 83 -1.75 2.33 -16.89
CA THR A 83 -0.89 2.40 -18.08
C THR A 83 0.12 3.57 -17.97
N HIS A 84 -0.35 4.73 -17.51
CA HIS A 84 0.49 5.93 -17.41
C HIS A 84 1.60 5.79 -16.38
N ALA A 85 1.41 5.00 -15.32
CA ALA A 85 2.43 4.74 -14.30
C ALA A 85 3.73 4.18 -14.88
N PHE A 86 3.66 3.27 -15.86
CA PHE A 86 4.84 2.75 -16.55
C PHE A 86 5.57 3.84 -17.34
N GLY A 87 4.82 4.73 -18.02
CA GLY A 87 5.38 5.87 -18.74
C GLY A 87 6.10 6.84 -17.81
N MET A 88 5.59 7.05 -16.61
CA MET A 88 6.25 7.89 -15.59
C MET A 88 7.64 7.34 -15.21
N ILE A 89 7.76 6.04 -14.96
CA ILE A 89 9.06 5.41 -14.64
C ILE A 89 10.01 5.50 -15.83
N ALA A 90 9.53 5.20 -17.04
CA ALA A 90 10.33 5.27 -18.27
C ALA A 90 10.80 6.70 -18.62
N SER A 91 10.18 7.75 -18.04
CA SER A 91 10.57 9.15 -18.22
C SER A 91 11.56 9.68 -17.18
N THR A 92 12.00 8.84 -16.23
CA THR A 92 12.97 9.25 -15.20
C THR A 92 14.36 9.51 -15.81
N PRO A 93 15.21 10.34 -15.16
CA PRO A 93 16.56 10.58 -15.63
C PRO A 93 17.55 9.44 -15.30
N TYR A 94 17.06 8.30 -14.83
CA TYR A 94 17.90 7.15 -14.48
C TYR A 94 18.34 6.37 -15.72
N GLU A 95 19.44 5.61 -15.59
CA GLU A 95 19.91 4.69 -16.63
C GLU A 95 18.83 3.62 -16.97
N LEU A 96 18.84 3.14 -18.22
CA LEU A 96 17.85 2.17 -18.69
C LEU A 96 17.77 0.90 -17.83
N ALA A 97 18.89 0.44 -17.29
CA ALA A 97 18.92 -0.72 -16.40
C ALA A 97 18.12 -0.46 -15.11
N ILE A 98 18.27 0.72 -14.51
CA ILE A 98 17.52 1.14 -13.32
C ILE A 98 16.04 1.29 -13.68
N GLN A 99 15.70 1.98 -14.77
CA GLN A 99 14.30 2.13 -15.21
C GLN A 99 13.64 0.76 -15.41
N MET A 100 14.32 -0.17 -16.06
CA MET A 100 13.80 -1.53 -16.29
C MET A 100 13.59 -2.28 -14.99
N HIS A 101 14.53 -2.19 -14.02
CA HIS A 101 14.40 -2.82 -12.71
C HIS A 101 13.21 -2.23 -11.93
N LEU A 102 13.04 -0.90 -11.93
CA LEU A 102 11.89 -0.22 -11.31
C LEU A 102 10.55 -0.67 -11.93
N ILE A 103 10.50 -0.84 -13.25
CA ILE A 103 9.31 -1.36 -13.96
C ILE A 103 9.03 -2.80 -13.55
N GLN A 104 10.05 -3.67 -13.45
CA GLN A 104 9.90 -5.05 -13.01
C GLN A 104 9.35 -5.13 -11.59
N GLU A 105 9.87 -4.33 -10.66
CA GLU A 105 9.36 -4.27 -9.29
C GLU A 105 7.92 -3.74 -9.23
N LEU A 106 7.56 -2.75 -10.07
CA LEU A 106 6.18 -2.29 -10.18
C LEU A 106 5.24 -3.42 -10.63
N VAL A 107 5.66 -4.22 -11.62
CA VAL A 107 4.90 -5.37 -12.12
C VAL A 107 4.74 -6.44 -11.04
N HIS A 108 5.82 -6.80 -10.33
CA HIS A 108 5.76 -7.76 -9.23
C HIS A 108 4.84 -7.31 -8.10
N ALA A 109 4.91 -6.03 -7.72
CA ALA A 109 4.11 -5.51 -6.61
C ALA A 109 2.63 -5.33 -6.96
N ALA A 110 2.32 -4.87 -8.17
CA ALA A 110 0.96 -4.52 -8.57
C ALA A 110 0.24 -5.62 -9.36
N GLY A 111 0.98 -6.54 -9.98
CA GLY A 111 0.48 -7.52 -10.94
C GLY A 111 -0.06 -8.81 -10.33
N CYS A 112 -0.01 -9.88 -11.14
CA CYS A 112 -0.57 -11.20 -10.81
C CYS A 112 0.21 -11.97 -9.73
N GLU A 113 1.34 -11.46 -9.26
CA GLU A 113 2.13 -12.00 -8.14
C GLU A 113 2.08 -11.09 -6.90
N GLY A 114 1.25 -10.05 -6.95
CA GLY A 114 1.14 -9.02 -5.93
C GLY A 114 -0.30 -8.59 -5.68
N MET A 115 -0.55 -7.27 -5.75
CA MET A 115 -1.81 -6.65 -5.36
C MET A 115 -3.04 -7.24 -6.07
N ILE A 116 -2.98 -7.52 -7.38
CA ILE A 116 -4.10 -8.10 -8.13
C ILE A 116 -4.43 -9.50 -7.62
N LEU A 117 -3.42 -10.34 -7.35
CA LEU A 117 -3.63 -11.67 -6.77
C LEU A 117 -4.23 -11.57 -5.36
N GLY A 118 -3.72 -10.65 -4.55
CA GLY A 118 -4.27 -10.39 -3.21
C GLY A 118 -5.72 -9.94 -3.25
N GLN A 119 -6.08 -9.09 -4.21
CA GLN A 119 -7.47 -8.66 -4.43
C GLN A 119 -8.37 -9.84 -4.86
N GLN A 120 -7.88 -10.72 -5.74
CA GLN A 120 -8.61 -11.93 -6.13
C GLN A 120 -8.88 -12.84 -4.93
N TYR A 121 -7.88 -13.03 -4.06
CA TYR A 121 -8.04 -13.84 -2.85
C TYR A 121 -8.97 -13.19 -1.81
N ASP A 122 -8.99 -11.87 -1.73
CA ASP A 122 -9.90 -11.13 -0.83
C ASP A 122 -11.36 -11.29 -1.27
N MET A 123 -11.62 -11.30 -2.59
CA MET A 123 -12.97 -11.48 -3.16
C MET A 123 -13.44 -12.94 -3.10
N GLU A 124 -12.54 -13.89 -3.29
CA GLU A 124 -12.82 -15.33 -3.27
C GLU A 124 -11.84 -16.02 -2.31
N PRO A 125 -12.04 -15.91 -0.99
CA PRO A 125 -11.16 -16.56 -0.03
C PRO A 125 -11.19 -18.07 -0.27
N SER A 126 -10.21 -18.61 -0.98
CA SER A 126 -10.05 -20.05 -1.12
C SER A 126 -9.68 -20.59 0.26
N PHE A 127 -10.55 -21.36 0.82
CA PHE A 127 -10.52 -21.88 2.18
C PHE A 127 -9.21 -22.61 2.46
N LYS A 128 -8.24 -21.90 3.03
CA LYS A 128 -7.08 -22.51 3.65
C LYS A 128 -7.49 -23.06 5.01
N ALA A 129 -6.86 -24.16 5.42
CA ALA A 129 -7.16 -24.79 6.70
C ALA A 129 -6.87 -23.87 7.91
N ASP A 130 -5.94 -22.92 7.75
CA ASP A 130 -5.60 -21.89 8.75
C ASP A 130 -6.04 -20.51 8.25
N VAL A 131 -7.08 -19.98 8.88
CA VAL A 131 -7.69 -18.70 8.53
C VAL A 131 -6.74 -17.52 8.80
N THR A 132 -5.93 -17.60 9.87
CA THR A 132 -4.97 -16.53 10.22
C THR A 132 -3.87 -16.42 9.16
N LEU A 133 -3.35 -17.57 8.69
CA LEU A 133 -2.37 -17.60 7.62
C LEU A 133 -2.97 -17.10 6.29
N ALA A 134 -4.25 -17.42 6.03
CA ALA A 134 -4.94 -16.95 4.84
C ALA A 134 -5.11 -15.43 4.83
N ILE A 135 -5.56 -14.82 5.93
CA ILE A 135 -5.67 -13.35 6.05
C ILE A 135 -4.31 -12.70 5.84
N LYS A 136 -3.28 -13.20 6.52
CA LYS A 136 -1.93 -12.67 6.40
C LYS A 136 -1.41 -12.69 4.97
N GLU A 137 -1.62 -13.80 4.23
CA GLU A 137 -1.20 -13.91 2.83
C GLU A 137 -1.96 -12.93 1.93
N ILE A 138 -3.27 -12.77 2.15
CA ILE A 138 -4.08 -11.77 1.44
C ILE A 138 -3.52 -10.37 1.66
N ASP A 139 -3.24 -10.01 2.91
CA ASP A 139 -2.76 -8.68 3.25
C ASP A 139 -1.31 -8.43 2.79
N GLU A 140 -0.44 -9.44 2.86
CA GLU A 140 0.91 -9.35 2.28
C GLU A 140 0.84 -9.08 0.78
N LEU A 141 -0.07 -9.72 0.05
CA LEU A 141 -0.24 -9.53 -1.39
C LEU A 141 -0.98 -8.23 -1.72
N LYS A 142 -2.19 -8.03 -1.19
CA LYS A 142 -3.09 -6.93 -1.52
C LYS A 142 -2.52 -5.57 -1.08
N THR A 143 -1.96 -5.51 0.13
CA THR A 143 -1.50 -4.26 0.76
C THR A 143 0.02 -4.23 0.90
N GLY A 144 0.63 -5.30 1.38
CA GLY A 144 2.05 -5.39 1.72
C GLY A 144 2.97 -5.20 0.53
N LYS A 145 2.70 -5.86 -0.59
CA LYS A 145 3.52 -5.72 -1.81
C LYS A 145 3.61 -4.28 -2.29
N LEU A 146 2.50 -3.55 -2.30
CA LEU A 146 2.48 -2.15 -2.72
C LEU A 146 3.03 -1.20 -1.65
N MET A 147 3.09 -1.61 -0.36
CA MET A 147 3.82 -0.90 0.71
C MET A 147 5.32 -1.17 0.67
N ALA A 148 5.76 -2.33 0.19
CA ALA A 148 7.17 -2.66 0.01
C ALA A 148 7.78 -1.96 -1.22
N LEU A 149 7.02 -1.82 -2.29
CA LEU A 149 7.48 -1.24 -3.56
C LEU A 149 8.29 0.06 -3.42
N PRO A 150 7.85 1.10 -2.67
CA PRO A 150 8.63 2.32 -2.50
C PRO A 150 10.02 2.09 -1.88
N LEU A 151 10.12 1.18 -0.90
CA LEU A 151 11.40 0.86 -0.26
C LEU A 151 12.31 0.05 -1.19
N CYS A 152 11.75 -0.92 -1.92
CA CYS A 152 12.46 -1.67 -2.97
C CYS A 152 13.00 -0.71 -4.04
N CYS A 153 12.16 0.23 -4.52
CA CYS A 153 12.59 1.26 -5.48
C CYS A 153 13.69 2.15 -4.91
N ALA A 154 13.62 2.53 -3.63
CA ALA A 154 14.66 3.32 -2.98
C ALA A 154 16.01 2.59 -2.96
N MET A 155 16.02 1.27 -2.69
CA MET A 155 17.25 0.46 -2.71
C MET A 155 17.85 0.37 -4.11
N ILE A 156 17.02 0.22 -5.14
CA ILE A 156 17.46 0.20 -6.55
C ILE A 156 18.09 1.54 -6.91
N ILE A 157 17.41 2.65 -6.66
CA ILE A 157 17.88 4.00 -6.99
C ILE A 157 19.14 4.37 -6.19
N GLY A 158 19.16 4.00 -4.90
CA GLY A 158 20.28 4.25 -4.00
C GLY A 158 21.46 3.27 -4.17
N ASN A 159 21.38 2.31 -5.10
CA ASN A 159 22.38 1.25 -5.32
C ASN A 159 22.71 0.47 -4.04
N GLN A 160 21.67 0.04 -3.30
CA GLN A 160 21.76 -0.67 -2.02
C GLN A 160 21.27 -2.12 -2.14
N GLU A 161 21.75 -2.86 -3.13
CA GLU A 161 21.30 -4.23 -3.44
C GLU A 161 21.40 -5.20 -2.24
N ALA A 162 22.45 -5.08 -1.43
CA ALA A 162 22.64 -5.93 -0.24
C ALA A 162 21.50 -5.79 0.79
N SER A 163 20.81 -4.66 0.81
CA SER A 163 19.72 -4.37 1.74
C SER A 163 18.33 -4.49 1.10
N PHE A 164 18.25 -4.85 -0.17
CA PHE A 164 16.99 -4.94 -0.92
C PHE A 164 15.98 -5.87 -0.22
N ALA A 165 16.38 -7.09 0.15
CA ALA A 165 15.50 -8.05 0.80
C ALA A 165 14.98 -7.56 2.15
N ASN A 166 15.84 -6.89 2.95
CA ASN A 166 15.44 -6.30 4.24
C ASN A 166 14.45 -5.15 4.05
N ALA A 167 14.69 -4.26 3.08
CA ALA A 167 13.79 -3.15 2.76
C ALA A 167 12.43 -3.63 2.25
N CYS A 168 12.42 -4.66 1.39
CA CYS A 168 11.17 -5.27 0.93
C CYS A 168 10.40 -5.91 2.09
N ARG A 169 11.09 -6.61 3.01
CA ARG A 169 10.45 -7.20 4.19
C ARG A 169 9.88 -6.13 5.12
N LEU A 170 10.62 -5.06 5.38
CA LEU A 170 10.16 -3.90 6.14
C LEU A 170 8.84 -3.35 5.56
N GLY A 171 8.76 -3.18 4.25
CA GLY A 171 7.55 -2.69 3.59
C GLY A 171 6.38 -3.66 3.67
N LEU A 172 6.63 -4.98 3.55
CA LEU A 172 5.59 -6.01 3.74
C LEU A 172 5.03 -5.95 5.16
N ASP A 173 5.90 -5.92 6.17
CA ASP A 173 5.49 -5.86 7.57
C ASP A 173 4.71 -4.57 7.89
N LEU A 174 5.09 -3.43 7.29
CA LEU A 174 4.33 -2.18 7.37
C LEU A 174 2.93 -2.31 6.76
N GLY A 175 2.78 -3.02 5.64
CA GLY A 175 1.50 -3.23 5.00
C GLY A 175 0.55 -4.08 5.83
N VAL A 176 1.04 -5.17 6.41
CA VAL A 176 0.26 -6.03 7.31
C VAL A 176 -0.11 -5.29 8.59
N LEU A 177 0.85 -4.59 9.23
CA LEU A 177 0.58 -3.76 10.40
C LEU A 177 -0.53 -2.75 10.12
N PHE A 178 -0.48 -2.09 8.98
CA PHE A 178 -1.47 -1.10 8.56
C PHE A 178 -2.87 -1.72 8.49
N GLN A 179 -3.01 -2.95 7.96
CA GLN A 179 -4.28 -3.64 7.86
C GLN A 179 -4.81 -4.08 9.22
N ILE A 180 -3.96 -4.62 10.10
CA ILE A 180 -4.35 -4.97 11.47
C ILE A 180 -4.88 -3.74 12.23
N GLN A 181 -4.20 -2.59 12.08
CA GLN A 181 -4.65 -1.33 12.70
C GLN A 181 -5.99 -0.86 12.12
N ASP A 182 -6.20 -0.96 10.80
CA ASP A 182 -7.49 -0.63 10.19
C ASP A 182 -8.62 -1.53 10.74
N ASP A 183 -8.39 -2.82 10.90
CA ASP A 183 -9.35 -3.75 11.49
C ASP A 183 -9.71 -3.37 12.95
N ILE A 184 -8.71 -3.00 13.76
CA ILE A 184 -8.92 -2.55 15.14
C ILE A 184 -9.73 -1.24 15.16
N LEU A 185 -9.37 -0.27 14.31
CA LEU A 185 -10.06 1.02 14.23
C LEU A 185 -11.52 0.87 13.76
N ASN A 186 -11.79 -0.04 12.82
CA ASN A 186 -13.14 -0.29 12.34
C ASN A 186 -14.08 -0.82 13.44
N VAL A 187 -13.56 -1.57 14.41
CA VAL A 187 -14.35 -2.08 15.55
C VAL A 187 -14.49 -1.05 16.66
N SER A 188 -13.48 -0.19 16.86
CA SER A 188 -13.43 0.78 17.95
C SER A 188 -14.07 2.14 17.62
N SER A 189 -14.28 2.44 16.33
CA SER A 189 -14.77 3.75 15.85
C SER A 189 -16.25 3.70 15.46
N THR A 190 -16.98 4.80 15.71
CA THR A 190 -18.35 4.95 15.22
C THR A 190 -18.38 5.30 13.73
N SER A 191 -19.41 4.89 13.02
CA SER A 191 -19.59 5.06 11.56
C SER A 191 -19.40 6.50 11.05
N SER A 192 -19.64 7.51 11.90
CA SER A 192 -19.45 8.93 11.57
C SER A 192 -17.97 9.38 11.49
N GLN A 193 -17.04 8.59 12.06
CA GLN A 193 -15.61 8.91 12.08
C GLN A 193 -14.84 8.29 10.92
N LEU A 194 -15.35 7.22 10.30
CA LEU A 194 -14.62 6.43 9.29
C LEU A 194 -14.77 6.96 7.86
N GLY A 195 -15.79 7.78 7.56
CA GLY A 195 -15.99 8.35 6.21
C GLY A 195 -16.23 7.30 5.09
N LYS A 196 -16.56 6.06 5.49
CA LYS A 196 -16.87 4.91 4.61
C LYS A 196 -18.27 4.37 4.92
N SER A 197 -18.88 3.66 3.97
CA SER A 197 -20.09 2.86 4.24
C SER A 197 -19.69 1.62 5.04
N THR A 198 -20.30 1.40 6.20
CA THR A 198 -20.00 0.29 7.11
C THR A 198 -20.61 -1.05 6.68
N GLN A 199 -21.34 -1.12 5.57
CA GLN A 199 -22.09 -2.31 5.15
C GLN A 199 -21.24 -3.40 4.44
N SER A 200 -20.06 -3.06 3.92
CA SER A 200 -19.21 -4.01 3.19
C SER A 200 -18.34 -4.91 4.08
N ASP A 201 -18.23 -4.61 5.39
CA ASP A 201 -17.28 -5.30 6.28
C ASP A 201 -17.85 -6.51 7.04
N GLU A 202 -19.17 -6.76 6.99
CA GLU A 202 -19.77 -7.86 7.80
C GLU A 202 -19.31 -9.25 7.34
N THR A 203 -19.02 -9.43 6.06
CA THR A 203 -18.61 -10.72 5.47
C THR A 203 -17.10 -10.89 5.37
N LYS A 204 -16.31 -9.82 5.45
CA LYS A 204 -14.85 -9.90 5.36
C LYS A 204 -14.24 -10.53 6.60
N LEU A 205 -13.23 -11.38 6.38
CA LEU A 205 -12.39 -11.91 7.44
C LEU A 205 -11.45 -10.79 7.91
N THR A 206 -11.37 -10.57 9.24
CA THR A 206 -10.49 -9.58 9.86
C THR A 206 -9.72 -10.20 11.01
N TYR A 207 -8.55 -9.64 11.34
CA TYR A 207 -7.75 -10.12 12.49
C TYR A 207 -8.56 -10.08 13.79
N VAL A 208 -9.39 -9.05 13.99
CA VAL A 208 -10.21 -8.92 15.20
C VAL A 208 -11.29 -10.01 15.25
N LYS A 209 -11.87 -10.42 14.11
CA LYS A 209 -12.85 -11.53 14.08
C LYS A 209 -12.21 -12.89 14.40
N VAL A 210 -10.95 -13.09 13.99
CA VAL A 210 -10.26 -14.39 14.13
C VAL A 210 -9.52 -14.51 15.46
N LEU A 211 -8.86 -13.45 15.92
CA LEU A 211 -7.98 -13.48 17.10
C LEU A 211 -8.55 -12.76 18.32
N GLY A 212 -9.69 -12.06 18.15
CA GLY A 212 -10.19 -11.11 19.13
C GLY A 212 -9.35 -9.81 19.15
N LEU A 213 -9.82 -8.81 19.89
CA LEU A 213 -9.17 -7.50 19.98
C LEU A 213 -7.77 -7.62 20.61
N ASP A 214 -7.64 -8.37 21.70
CA ASP A 214 -6.37 -8.56 22.41
C ASP A 214 -5.33 -9.27 21.53
N GLY A 215 -5.75 -10.28 20.76
CA GLY A 215 -4.90 -10.99 19.81
C GLY A 215 -4.43 -10.09 18.65
N ALA A 216 -5.31 -9.26 18.12
CA ALA A 216 -4.95 -8.27 17.09
C ALA A 216 -3.97 -7.22 17.64
N GLN A 217 -4.18 -6.74 18.87
CA GLN A 217 -3.23 -5.80 19.53
C GLN A 217 -1.86 -6.43 19.76
N ALA A 218 -1.79 -7.69 20.19
CA ALA A 218 -0.52 -8.40 20.34
C ALA A 218 0.23 -8.54 18.99
N MET A 219 -0.49 -8.75 17.88
CA MET A 219 0.11 -8.75 16.55
C MET A 219 0.64 -7.37 16.15
N VAL A 220 -0.05 -6.27 16.48
CA VAL A 220 0.47 -4.92 16.25
C VAL A 220 1.82 -4.71 16.93
N GLU A 221 1.97 -5.16 18.18
CA GLU A 221 3.23 -5.05 18.94
C GLU A 221 4.36 -5.89 18.31
N ASP A 222 4.05 -7.13 17.87
CA ASP A 222 5.01 -7.99 17.18
C ASP A 222 5.51 -7.35 15.89
N TYR A 223 4.60 -6.91 15.01
CA TYR A 223 4.96 -6.24 13.75
C TYR A 223 5.71 -4.93 14.00
N ALA A 224 5.33 -4.13 14.99
CA ALA A 224 6.05 -2.92 15.36
C ALA A 224 7.49 -3.20 15.83
N SER A 225 7.70 -4.29 16.57
CA SER A 225 9.04 -4.74 16.96
C SER A 225 9.88 -5.16 15.76
N ARG A 226 9.32 -5.96 14.86
CA ARG A 226 9.99 -6.41 13.62
C ARG A 226 10.37 -5.23 12.72
N ILE A 227 9.47 -4.24 12.57
CA ILE A 227 9.70 -3.02 11.80
C ILE A 227 10.88 -2.23 12.38
N ARG A 228 10.94 -2.04 13.70
CA ARG A 228 12.08 -1.35 14.35
C ARG A 228 13.39 -2.08 14.11
N GLN A 229 13.42 -3.40 14.27
CA GLN A 229 14.61 -4.20 13.97
C GLN A 229 15.04 -4.10 12.51
N ALA A 230 14.09 -4.11 11.57
CA ALA A 230 14.41 -3.97 10.15
C ALA A 230 14.98 -2.58 9.81
N LEU A 231 14.50 -1.52 10.46
CA LEU A 231 15.05 -0.16 10.32
C LEU A 231 16.50 -0.08 10.81
N GLU A 232 16.83 -0.69 11.96
CA GLU A 232 18.21 -0.73 12.49
C GLU A 232 19.20 -1.44 11.55
N HIS A 233 18.70 -2.34 10.70
CA HIS A 233 19.51 -3.08 9.73
C HIS A 233 19.60 -2.42 8.35
N LEU A 234 19.07 -1.21 8.19
CA LEU A 234 19.28 -0.45 6.96
C LEU A 234 20.72 0.08 6.89
N PRO A 235 21.34 0.19 5.70
CA PRO A 235 22.74 0.57 5.53
C PRO A 235 22.99 2.08 5.67
N PHE A 236 22.00 2.84 6.12
CA PHE A 236 22.05 4.29 6.28
C PHE A 236 21.26 4.72 7.54
N ALA A 237 21.52 5.91 8.03
CA ALA A 237 20.76 6.48 9.15
C ALA A 237 19.37 6.90 8.65
N ALA A 238 18.36 6.08 8.94
CA ALA A 238 17.00 6.20 8.43
C ALA A 238 16.15 7.22 9.22
N LEU A 239 16.66 8.42 9.50
CA LEU A 239 16.05 9.37 10.44
C LEU A 239 14.68 9.89 9.99
N GLN A 240 14.55 10.30 8.73
CA GLN A 240 13.29 10.80 8.18
C GLN A 240 12.30 9.67 7.95
N LEU A 241 12.81 8.54 7.43
CA LEU A 241 12.02 7.34 7.20
C LEU A 241 11.47 6.77 8.51
N GLU A 242 12.30 6.63 9.54
CA GLU A 242 11.90 6.15 10.87
C GLU A 242 10.83 7.07 11.50
N SER A 243 11.06 8.38 11.49
CA SER A 243 10.09 9.35 11.99
C SER A 243 8.73 9.24 11.30
N TRP A 244 8.74 9.05 9.97
CA TRP A 244 7.51 8.87 9.20
C TRP A 244 6.81 7.54 9.51
N ILE A 245 7.56 6.46 9.61
CA ILE A 245 7.03 5.13 9.97
C ILE A 245 6.44 5.16 11.37
N GLN A 246 7.11 5.78 12.34
CA GLN A 246 6.58 5.95 13.68
C GLN A 246 5.27 6.73 13.70
N PHE A 247 5.20 7.85 12.98
CA PHE A 247 3.95 8.61 12.82
C PHE A 247 2.80 7.75 12.23
N MET A 248 3.11 6.83 11.30
CA MET A 248 2.11 5.92 10.76
C MET A 248 1.67 4.86 11.78
N MET A 249 2.58 4.34 12.60
CA MET A 249 2.26 3.34 13.63
C MET A 249 1.43 3.90 14.79
N GLU A 250 1.59 5.19 15.11
CA GLU A 250 0.89 5.88 16.20
C GLU A 250 -0.49 6.42 15.81
N ARG A 251 -0.94 6.19 14.59
CA ARG A 251 -2.22 6.72 14.12
C ARG A 251 -3.40 6.16 14.91
N THR A 252 -4.34 7.05 15.23
CA THR A 252 -5.59 6.73 15.96
C THR A 252 -6.84 6.89 15.11
N HIS A 253 -6.69 7.28 13.83
CA HIS A 253 -7.79 7.52 12.87
C HIS A 253 -7.28 7.57 11.42
#